data_2f9aa4a1d45fee5ed7e8357e8d3a9621
#
_entry.id   2f9aa4a1d45fee5ed7e8357e8d3a9621
#
_cell.length_a   1.000
_cell.length_b   1.000
_cell.length_c   1.000
_cell.angle_alpha   90.00
_cell.angle_beta   90.00
_cell.angle_gamma   90.00
#
_symmetry.space_group_name_H-M   'P 1'
#
loop_
_entity.id
_entity.type
_entity.pdbx_description
1 polymer ?
#
loop_
_entity_poly.entity_id
_entity_poly.type
_entity_poly.pdbx_seq_one_letter_code
_entity_poly.pdbx_strand_id
1 'polypeptide(L)'
;LNKFFGLYLNEMTKLSRKIITIILLAVMIISVIGIGILFKVELEYYNSNDYNTMNSSDMSMLEERKKAYEIELDGIKSQIEGIENGENEDEVSKFKLYNQLINIEGEITYLDYAIENNLNIYTNLWIDSVMRNYSYAAAEIKYFEKVNEGYEKEEYEATVKEVKASSEKDLKVLNKYKEDKAAALNLYLDYQDAEIKSNKDISKEMAEIQLESNELKRQYNQNGEISTYLNNSIEKLKSNKISLLNNQSDENDRPLTHDEREELINKIAVQEHYIKSGAYLTQSKNDDSGVSSQIISIFISFSGFFVSILMIILAGSTISSEVSTGSIKSLIISPLKRHKIYTAKILSLTTFALFSLIIMYITIIITNQALFSEYTITPYIGAVNGKAYELNFYLHTFLLVLIKGIDVFVFMMFAMMLSTVTRNTSASVGISIAGFFGGLIISSSQMLYFISKGEWRKFIPFANLYLEDKFFPYSSLTEEMSGYYDNVGQITSLNFSLIYIAVLLVCMVYTGYESFIKRDIK
;
A
#
# COMPACT_ATOMS: atom_id res chain seq x y z
N LEU A 1 -24.60 -12.28 -43.67
CA LEU A 1 -23.56 -11.52 -42.95
C LEU A 1 -23.79 -10.01 -43.09
N ASN A 2 -24.04 -9.47 -44.32
CA ASN A 2 -24.19 -8.03 -44.55
C ASN A 2 -25.31 -7.35 -43.72
N LYS A 3 -26.50 -8.03 -43.57
CA LYS A 3 -27.61 -7.48 -42.77
C LYS A 3 -27.32 -7.43 -41.25
N PHE A 4 -26.58 -8.39 -40.72
CA PHE A 4 -26.19 -8.40 -39.31
C PHE A 4 -25.13 -7.31 -39.04
N PHE A 5 -24.14 -7.18 -39.92
CA PHE A 5 -23.12 -6.16 -39.83
C PHE A 5 -23.71 -4.73 -39.96
N GLY A 6 -24.69 -4.53 -40.86
CA GLY A 6 -25.40 -3.26 -40.94
C GLY A 6 -26.15 -2.92 -39.65
N LEU A 7 -26.78 -3.92 -39.00
CA LEU A 7 -27.43 -3.71 -37.71
C LEU A 7 -26.40 -3.33 -36.61
N TYR A 8 -25.32 -4.05 -36.55
CA TYR A 8 -24.23 -3.76 -35.61
C TYR A 8 -23.66 -2.33 -35.77
N LEU A 9 -23.38 -1.90 -37.00
CA LEU A 9 -22.93 -0.53 -37.28
C LEU A 9 -23.95 0.53 -36.89
N ASN A 10 -25.23 0.26 -37.13
CA ASN A 10 -26.32 1.16 -36.73
C ASN A 10 -26.35 1.31 -35.19
N GLU A 11 -26.25 0.21 -34.44
CA GLU A 11 -26.21 0.25 -32.98
C GLU A 11 -24.97 1.00 -32.48
N MET A 12 -23.78 0.77 -33.06
CA MET A 12 -22.55 1.52 -32.75
C MET A 12 -22.74 3.03 -32.98
N THR A 13 -23.35 3.41 -34.12
CA THR A 13 -23.63 4.81 -34.43
C THR A 13 -24.60 5.44 -33.42
N LYS A 14 -25.64 4.69 -33.01
CA LYS A 14 -26.59 5.15 -31.98
C LYS A 14 -25.88 5.40 -30.65
N LEU A 15 -24.98 4.50 -30.23
CA LEU A 15 -24.23 4.64 -28.98
C LEU A 15 -23.26 5.84 -29.01
N SER A 16 -22.50 6.00 -30.07
CA SER A 16 -21.48 7.07 -30.19
C SER A 16 -22.10 8.47 -30.32
N ARG A 17 -23.33 8.59 -30.89
CA ARG A 17 -24.00 9.88 -31.08
C ARG A 17 -24.85 10.34 -29.90
N LYS A 18 -25.02 9.51 -28.86
CA LYS A 18 -25.71 9.97 -27.64
C LYS A 18 -24.92 11.06 -26.95
N ILE A 19 -25.52 12.20 -26.67
CA ILE A 19 -24.87 13.32 -25.96
C ILE A 19 -24.32 12.86 -24.64
N ILE A 20 -25.03 12.00 -23.89
CA ILE A 20 -24.58 11.45 -22.62
C ILE A 20 -23.24 10.69 -22.73
N THR A 21 -23.01 10.03 -23.88
CA THR A 21 -21.75 9.32 -24.15
C THR A 21 -20.56 10.29 -24.21
N ILE A 22 -20.75 11.39 -24.95
CA ILE A 22 -19.71 12.41 -25.12
C ILE A 22 -19.44 13.10 -23.77
N ILE A 23 -20.48 13.45 -23.02
CA ILE A 23 -20.37 14.10 -21.72
C ILE A 23 -19.60 13.20 -20.74
N LEU A 24 -19.97 11.93 -20.60
CA LEU A 24 -19.33 11.04 -19.61
C LEU A 24 -17.89 10.68 -19.99
N LEU A 25 -17.58 10.53 -21.28
CA LEU A 25 -16.18 10.37 -21.72
C LEU A 25 -15.36 11.64 -21.44
N ALA A 26 -15.91 12.82 -21.68
CA ALA A 26 -15.25 14.07 -21.36
C ALA A 26 -15.02 14.23 -19.83
N VAL A 27 -16.03 13.89 -19.01
CA VAL A 27 -15.91 13.90 -17.54
C VAL A 27 -14.83 12.93 -17.08
N MET A 28 -14.74 11.73 -17.64
CA MET A 28 -13.68 10.77 -17.36
C MET A 28 -12.28 11.39 -17.63
N ILE A 29 -12.09 11.97 -18.81
CA ILE A 29 -10.80 12.58 -19.20
C ILE A 29 -10.45 13.73 -18.24
N ILE A 30 -11.40 14.64 -17.98
CA ILE A 30 -11.20 15.78 -17.09
C ILE A 30 -10.89 15.31 -15.66
N SER A 31 -11.55 14.24 -15.19
CA SER A 31 -11.31 13.69 -13.84
C SER A 31 -9.91 13.12 -13.69
N VAL A 32 -9.41 12.37 -14.67
CA VAL A 32 -8.04 11.83 -14.64
C VAL A 32 -7.01 12.97 -14.61
N ILE A 33 -7.17 13.98 -15.45
CA ILE A 33 -6.28 15.14 -15.48
C ILE A 33 -6.37 15.94 -14.15
N GLY A 34 -7.57 16.18 -13.66
CA GLY A 34 -7.81 16.92 -12.43
C GLY A 34 -7.20 16.24 -11.20
N ILE A 35 -7.39 14.93 -11.07
CA ILE A 35 -6.76 14.13 -10.01
C ILE A 35 -5.25 14.16 -10.15
N GLY A 36 -4.71 14.02 -11.37
CA GLY A 36 -3.27 14.12 -11.63
C GLY A 36 -2.67 15.46 -11.16
N ILE A 37 -3.36 16.57 -11.43
CA ILE A 37 -2.91 17.90 -10.97
C ILE A 37 -2.95 17.99 -9.45
N LEU A 38 -4.01 17.49 -8.79
CA LEU A 38 -4.12 17.50 -7.33
C LEU A 38 -2.97 16.71 -6.68
N PHE A 39 -2.68 15.50 -7.19
CA PHE A 39 -1.54 14.72 -6.72
C PHE A 39 -0.20 15.42 -6.95
N LYS A 40 -0.01 16.05 -8.09
CA LYS A 40 1.23 16.79 -8.37
C LYS A 40 1.43 17.93 -7.37
N VAL A 41 0.38 18.69 -7.07
CA VAL A 41 0.44 19.78 -6.09
C VAL A 41 0.72 19.26 -4.68
N GLU A 42 0.10 18.13 -4.30
CA GLU A 42 0.34 17.48 -3.02
C GLU A 42 1.79 17.03 -2.90
N LEU A 43 2.34 16.40 -3.93
CA LEU A 43 3.73 15.97 -3.99
C LEU A 43 4.72 17.13 -3.93
N GLU A 44 4.47 18.21 -4.67
CA GLU A 44 5.32 19.41 -4.62
C GLU A 44 5.30 20.05 -3.23
N TYR A 45 4.17 20.00 -2.52
CA TYR A 45 4.05 20.48 -1.14
C TYR A 45 4.89 19.60 -0.18
N TYR A 46 4.83 18.28 -0.29
CA TYR A 46 5.64 17.36 0.52
C TYR A 46 7.14 17.46 0.15
N ASN A 47 7.49 17.52 -1.13
CA ASN A 47 8.90 17.61 -1.59
C ASN A 47 9.57 18.96 -1.25
N SER A 48 8.80 20.02 -0.96
CA SER A 48 9.37 21.28 -0.51
C SER A 48 9.92 21.21 0.92
N ASN A 49 9.52 20.19 1.68
CA ASN A 49 10.03 19.89 2.99
C ASN A 49 11.04 18.75 2.88
N ASP A 50 12.33 19.08 2.88
CA ASP A 50 13.40 18.07 2.93
C ASP A 50 13.34 17.34 4.28
N TYR A 51 12.69 16.15 4.30
CA TYR A 51 12.48 15.37 5.52
C TYR A 51 13.76 14.84 6.15
N ASN A 52 14.87 14.81 5.42
CA ASN A 52 16.14 14.31 5.94
C ASN A 52 16.99 15.41 6.63
N THR A 53 16.74 16.67 6.31
CA THR A 53 17.34 17.81 7.00
C THR A 53 16.28 18.56 7.79
N MET A 54 16.62 18.94 9.02
CA MET A 54 15.72 19.77 9.82
C MET A 54 15.57 21.14 9.18
N ASN A 55 14.33 21.56 8.96
CA ASN A 55 14.05 22.96 8.64
C ASN A 55 14.19 23.84 9.90
N SER A 56 14.20 25.15 9.74
CA SER A 56 14.35 26.08 10.87
C SER A 56 13.22 25.96 11.91
N SER A 57 12.04 25.50 11.50
CA SER A 57 10.90 25.26 12.39
C SER A 57 11.12 24.00 13.23
N ASP A 58 11.62 22.92 12.64
CA ASP A 58 11.90 21.67 13.36
C ASP A 58 13.03 21.88 14.36
N MET A 59 14.08 22.62 13.96
CA MET A 59 15.19 22.97 14.86
C MET A 59 14.70 23.76 16.07
N SER A 60 13.84 24.77 15.85
CA SER A 60 13.29 25.55 16.95
C SER A 60 12.41 24.73 17.89
N MET A 61 11.66 23.74 17.36
CA MET A 61 10.87 22.81 18.17
C MET A 61 11.75 21.91 19.04
N LEU A 62 12.89 21.44 18.52
CA LEU A 62 13.84 20.65 19.32
C LEU A 62 14.49 21.49 20.41
N GLU A 63 14.87 22.72 20.12
CA GLU A 63 15.41 23.66 21.11
C GLU A 63 14.39 23.99 22.22
N GLU A 64 13.11 24.19 21.86
CA GLU A 64 12.04 24.39 22.83
C GLU A 64 11.81 23.15 23.70
N ARG A 65 11.80 21.96 23.09
CA ARG A 65 11.68 20.70 23.81
C ARG A 65 12.84 20.47 24.76
N LYS A 66 14.07 20.78 24.32
CA LYS A 66 15.25 20.71 25.18
C LYS A 66 15.12 21.63 26.39
N LYS A 67 14.73 22.90 26.18
CA LYS A 67 14.51 23.86 27.28
C LYS A 67 13.45 23.38 28.28
N ALA A 68 12.39 22.74 27.80
CA ALA A 68 11.38 22.18 28.68
C ALA A 68 11.96 21.06 29.58
N TYR A 69 12.79 20.18 29.01
CA TYR A 69 13.48 19.15 29.78
C TYR A 69 14.53 19.73 30.75
N GLU A 70 15.24 20.80 30.40
CA GLU A 70 16.18 21.49 31.28
C GLU A 70 15.46 22.07 32.54
N ILE A 71 14.29 22.65 32.35
CA ILE A 71 13.45 23.16 33.47
C ILE A 71 12.97 22.00 34.36
N GLU A 72 12.53 20.90 33.76
CA GLU A 72 12.12 19.70 34.50
C GLU A 72 13.28 19.07 35.26
N LEU A 73 14.45 19.03 34.66
CA LEU A 73 15.69 18.56 35.27
C LEU A 73 16.03 19.33 36.54
N ASP A 74 15.98 20.66 36.48
CA ASP A 74 16.27 21.52 37.64
C ASP A 74 15.23 21.30 38.76
N GLY A 75 13.96 21.08 38.39
CA GLY A 75 12.90 20.74 39.34
C GLY A 75 13.17 19.42 40.07
N ILE A 76 13.60 18.38 39.37
CA ILE A 76 13.90 17.08 39.97
C ILE A 76 15.16 17.17 40.84
N LYS A 77 16.21 17.87 40.40
CA LYS A 77 17.41 18.06 41.21
C LYS A 77 17.08 18.77 42.53
N SER A 78 16.23 19.79 42.51
CA SER A 78 15.79 20.49 43.72
C SER A 78 15.01 19.56 44.67
N GLN A 79 14.19 18.66 44.13
CA GLN A 79 13.48 17.67 44.95
C GLN A 79 14.44 16.65 45.59
N ILE A 80 15.45 16.20 44.85
CA ILE A 80 16.48 15.28 45.37
C ILE A 80 17.28 15.97 46.49
N GLU A 81 17.69 17.22 46.29
CA GLU A 81 18.40 17.99 47.33
C GLU A 81 17.55 18.19 48.59
N GLY A 82 16.23 18.40 48.46
CA GLY A 82 15.29 18.47 49.58
C GLY A 82 15.26 17.17 50.39
N ILE A 83 15.23 16.02 49.73
CA ILE A 83 15.26 14.71 50.37
C ILE A 83 16.61 14.46 51.03
N GLU A 84 17.72 14.77 50.39
CA GLU A 84 19.05 14.57 50.94
C GLU A 84 19.33 15.48 52.18
N ASN A 85 18.60 16.61 52.26
CA ASN A 85 18.68 17.52 53.41
C ASN A 85 17.70 17.14 54.57
N GLY A 86 16.99 16.03 54.45
CA GLY A 86 16.15 15.47 55.55
C GLY A 86 14.72 15.97 55.60
N GLU A 87 14.18 16.58 54.51
CA GLU A 87 12.82 17.05 54.45
C GLU A 87 11.78 15.91 54.29
N ASN A 88 12.19 14.71 53.78
CA ASN A 88 11.37 13.48 53.73
C ASN A 88 12.27 12.25 53.53
N GLU A 89 12.27 11.32 54.45
CA GLU A 89 13.04 10.04 54.35
C GLU A 89 12.17 8.95 53.65
N ASP A 90 11.93 9.07 52.36
CA ASP A 90 11.30 7.99 51.61
C ASP A 90 12.27 7.50 50.49
N GLU A 91 12.94 6.37 50.75
CA GLU A 91 13.88 5.74 49.82
C GLU A 91 13.24 5.39 48.49
N VAL A 92 11.96 5.01 48.46
CA VAL A 92 11.21 4.70 47.21
C VAL A 92 11.05 5.96 46.37
N SER A 93 10.79 7.10 47.00
CA SER A 93 10.68 8.39 46.30
C SER A 93 12.03 8.83 45.72
N LYS A 94 13.14 8.61 46.45
CA LYS A 94 14.50 8.91 45.99
C LYS A 94 14.89 8.10 44.78
N PHE A 95 14.67 6.77 44.79
CA PHE A 95 14.92 5.88 43.65
C PHE A 95 14.15 6.32 42.41
N LYS A 96 12.87 6.66 42.56
CA LYS A 96 12.00 7.12 41.46
C LYS A 96 12.51 8.42 40.85
N LEU A 97 12.95 9.37 41.66
CA LEU A 97 13.48 10.65 41.19
C LEU A 97 14.82 10.48 40.43
N TYR A 98 15.72 9.59 40.88
CA TYR A 98 16.94 9.32 40.11
C TYR A 98 16.64 8.65 38.77
N ASN A 99 15.68 7.76 38.66
CA ASN A 99 15.25 7.18 37.38
C ASN A 99 14.64 8.23 36.44
N GLN A 100 13.85 9.16 36.98
CA GLN A 100 13.34 10.29 36.20
C GLN A 100 14.48 11.19 35.70
N LEU A 101 15.45 11.48 36.56
CA LEU A 101 16.63 12.28 36.25
C LEU A 101 17.48 11.65 35.13
N ILE A 102 17.69 10.32 35.16
CA ILE A 102 18.38 9.57 34.10
C ILE A 102 17.62 9.73 32.77
N ASN A 103 16.32 9.55 32.78
CA ASN A 103 15.51 9.66 31.56
C ASN A 103 15.60 11.08 30.96
N ILE A 104 15.51 12.12 31.77
CA ILE A 104 15.53 13.51 31.30
C ILE A 104 16.93 13.91 30.82
N GLU A 105 17.99 13.57 31.56
CA GLU A 105 19.36 13.80 31.09
C GLU A 105 19.66 13.02 29.81
N GLY A 106 19.16 11.80 29.68
CA GLY A 106 19.25 11.02 28.45
C GLY A 106 18.58 11.74 27.27
N GLU A 107 17.34 12.25 27.46
CA GLU A 107 16.64 13.03 26.42
C GLU A 107 17.39 14.31 26.07
N ILE A 108 17.89 15.06 27.04
CA ILE A 108 18.67 16.30 26.79
C ILE A 108 19.93 15.97 25.97
N THR A 109 20.70 14.95 26.37
CA THR A 109 21.91 14.54 25.65
C THR A 109 21.59 14.08 24.22
N TYR A 110 20.50 13.37 24.03
CA TYR A 110 20.02 12.95 22.72
C TYR A 110 19.63 14.13 21.83
N LEU A 111 18.88 15.09 22.37
CA LEU A 111 18.49 16.31 21.66
C LEU A 111 19.69 17.19 21.33
N ASP A 112 20.65 17.32 22.24
CA ASP A 112 21.90 18.05 21.98
C ASP A 112 22.64 17.48 20.78
N TYR A 113 22.80 16.16 20.74
CA TYR A 113 23.47 15.51 19.64
C TYR A 113 22.72 15.70 18.31
N ALA A 114 21.41 15.60 18.33
CA ALA A 114 20.57 15.81 17.15
C ALA A 114 20.68 17.26 16.63
N ILE A 115 20.61 18.24 17.52
CA ILE A 115 20.73 19.67 17.20
C ILE A 115 22.12 19.99 16.64
N GLU A 116 23.21 19.55 17.34
CA GLU A 116 24.58 19.80 16.92
C GLU A 116 24.92 19.23 15.53
N ASN A 117 24.31 18.11 15.16
CA ASN A 117 24.57 17.43 13.89
C ASN A 117 23.49 17.65 12.83
N ASN A 118 22.51 18.53 13.11
CA ASN A 118 21.39 18.83 12.20
C ASN A 118 20.65 17.58 11.72
N LEU A 119 20.36 16.65 12.64
CA LEU A 119 19.72 15.38 12.33
C LEU A 119 18.23 15.44 12.57
N ASN A 120 17.44 15.06 11.59
CA ASN A 120 15.99 14.96 11.73
C ASN A 120 15.60 13.69 12.50
N ILE A 121 15.26 13.85 13.78
CA ILE A 121 14.87 12.74 14.67
C ILE A 121 13.48 12.16 14.36
N TYR A 122 12.72 12.78 13.46
CA TYR A 122 11.41 12.28 13.01
C TYR A 122 11.53 11.30 11.83
N THR A 123 12.75 11.13 11.28
CA THR A 123 13.04 10.13 10.26
C THR A 123 13.69 8.91 10.90
N ASN A 124 13.37 7.71 10.41
CA ASN A 124 13.93 6.45 10.91
C ASN A 124 15.40 6.26 10.45
N LEU A 125 16.29 7.12 10.92
CA LEU A 125 17.71 7.01 10.66
C LEU A 125 18.32 5.90 11.53
N TRP A 126 19.20 5.07 10.95
CA TRP A 126 19.90 4.03 11.71
C TRP A 126 20.71 4.61 12.88
N ILE A 127 21.25 5.83 12.71
CA ILE A 127 22.03 6.53 13.74
C ILE A 127 21.18 6.96 14.94
N ASP A 128 19.87 7.10 14.79
CA ASP A 128 18.97 7.50 15.87
C ASP A 128 19.02 6.49 17.04
N SER A 129 19.01 5.21 16.74
CA SER A 129 19.11 4.17 17.76
C SER A 129 20.45 4.23 18.52
N VAL A 130 21.55 4.50 17.81
CA VAL A 130 22.88 4.66 18.42
C VAL A 130 22.93 5.88 19.33
N MET A 131 22.35 7.01 18.87
CA MET A 131 22.26 8.23 19.67
C MET A 131 21.46 8.01 20.96
N ARG A 132 20.31 7.37 20.86
CA ARG A 132 19.48 7.05 22.03
C ARG A 132 20.21 6.15 23.00
N ASN A 133 20.74 5.02 22.53
CA ASN A 133 21.46 4.07 23.37
C ASN A 133 22.62 4.73 24.10
N TYR A 134 23.43 5.52 23.41
CA TYR A 134 24.52 6.27 24.02
C TYR A 134 24.03 7.25 25.09
N SER A 135 23.02 8.07 24.75
CA SER A 135 22.55 9.15 25.62
C SER A 135 21.98 8.63 26.93
N TYR A 136 21.16 7.59 26.86
CA TYR A 136 20.59 6.96 28.05
C TYR A 136 21.62 6.20 28.85
N ALA A 137 22.53 5.45 28.19
CA ALA A 137 23.60 4.76 28.87
C ALA A 137 24.57 5.74 29.59
N ALA A 138 24.89 6.86 28.98
CA ALA A 138 25.70 7.90 29.58
C ALA A 138 25.05 8.51 30.84
N ALA A 139 23.77 8.79 30.79
CA ALA A 139 23.00 9.28 31.95
C ALA A 139 22.89 8.20 33.04
N GLU A 140 22.66 6.95 32.68
CA GLU A 140 22.59 5.83 33.62
C GLU A 140 23.91 5.64 34.34
N ILE A 141 25.04 5.62 33.62
CA ILE A 141 26.39 5.49 34.21
C ILE A 141 26.66 6.59 35.23
N LYS A 142 26.20 7.82 34.95
CA LYS A 142 26.40 8.98 35.83
C LYS A 142 25.74 8.83 37.19
N TYR A 143 24.60 8.23 37.26
CA TYR A 143 23.78 8.10 38.47
C TYR A 143 23.73 6.68 39.01
N PHE A 144 24.48 5.75 38.43
CA PHE A 144 24.38 4.33 38.71
C PHE A 144 24.57 3.99 40.21
N GLU A 145 25.55 4.58 40.84
CA GLU A 145 25.83 4.37 42.28
C GLU A 145 24.72 4.92 43.16
N LYS A 146 24.06 6.00 42.73
CA LYS A 146 22.94 6.62 43.46
C LYS A 146 21.65 5.82 43.35
N VAL A 147 21.40 5.23 42.19
CA VAL A 147 20.22 4.37 41.92
C VAL A 147 20.37 3.04 42.68
N ASN A 148 21.59 2.52 42.82
CA ASN A 148 21.85 1.25 43.48
C ASN A 148 22.35 1.42 44.92
N GLU A 149 22.09 2.56 45.54
CA GLU A 149 22.41 2.81 46.94
C GLU A 149 21.66 1.80 47.84
N GLY A 150 22.39 1.01 48.65
CA GLY A 150 21.81 -0.07 49.48
C GLY A 150 22.01 -1.50 48.94
N TYR A 151 22.43 -1.65 47.67
CA TYR A 151 22.83 -2.94 47.12
C TYR A 151 24.33 -3.18 47.25
N GLU A 152 24.74 -4.45 47.41
CA GLU A 152 26.16 -4.79 47.44
C GLU A 152 26.77 -4.55 46.04
N LYS A 153 27.96 -3.94 46.02
CA LYS A 153 28.65 -3.53 44.77
C LYS A 153 28.84 -4.70 43.80
N GLU A 154 29.07 -5.89 44.31
CA GLU A 154 29.24 -7.12 43.53
C GLU A 154 27.99 -7.51 42.72
N GLU A 155 26.79 -7.13 43.17
CA GLU A 155 25.53 -7.45 42.50
C GLU A 155 25.32 -6.64 41.22
N TYR A 156 25.84 -5.40 41.16
CA TYR A 156 25.64 -4.51 40.01
C TYR A 156 26.90 -4.19 39.20
N GLU A 157 28.08 -4.59 39.67
CA GLU A 157 29.37 -4.26 39.00
C GLU A 157 29.47 -4.85 37.58
N ALA A 158 28.88 -6.03 37.35
CA ALA A 158 28.78 -6.66 36.03
C ALA A 158 27.93 -5.85 35.07
N THR A 159 26.75 -5.38 35.51
CA THR A 159 25.84 -4.55 34.72
C THR A 159 26.47 -3.20 34.35
N VAL A 160 27.12 -2.53 35.31
CA VAL A 160 27.86 -1.27 35.03
C VAL A 160 28.92 -1.47 33.97
N LYS A 161 29.65 -2.56 34.04
CA LYS A 161 30.74 -2.87 33.08
C LYS A 161 30.17 -3.10 31.69
N GLU A 162 29.01 -3.75 31.58
CA GLU A 162 28.34 -4.02 30.34
C GLU A 162 27.76 -2.72 29.71
N VAL A 163 27.06 -1.90 30.49
CA VAL A 163 26.53 -0.60 30.05
C VAL A 163 27.65 0.33 29.60
N LYS A 164 28.78 0.39 30.35
CA LYS A 164 29.95 1.16 29.93
C LYS A 164 30.55 0.67 28.63
N ALA A 165 30.69 -0.64 28.46
CA ALA A 165 31.24 -1.22 27.23
C ALA A 165 30.36 -0.96 26.02
N SER A 166 29.03 -1.03 26.19
CA SER A 166 28.06 -0.68 25.13
C SER A 166 28.14 0.81 24.80
N SER A 167 28.09 1.68 25.80
CA SER A 167 28.19 3.14 25.62
C SER A 167 29.47 3.57 24.91
N GLU A 168 30.61 2.92 25.22
CA GLU A 168 31.88 3.18 24.53
C GLU A 168 31.86 2.78 23.04
N LYS A 169 31.16 1.70 22.69
CA LYS A 169 30.96 1.31 21.29
C LYS A 169 30.11 2.34 20.54
N ASP A 170 28.98 2.73 21.14
CA ASP A 170 28.08 3.72 20.56
C ASP A 170 28.80 5.07 20.38
N LEU A 171 29.57 5.52 21.37
CA LEU A 171 30.36 6.73 21.27
C LEU A 171 31.39 6.67 20.13
N LYS A 172 32.00 5.52 19.89
CA LYS A 172 32.96 5.36 18.76
C LYS A 172 32.21 5.48 17.42
N VAL A 173 31.02 4.90 17.30
CA VAL A 173 30.20 5.01 16.11
C VAL A 173 29.80 6.48 15.89
N LEU A 174 29.34 7.18 16.94
CA LEU A 174 28.93 8.59 16.87
C LEU A 174 30.10 9.51 16.48
N ASN A 175 31.28 9.31 17.05
CA ASN A 175 32.45 10.07 16.66
C ASN A 175 32.86 9.81 15.22
N LYS A 176 32.76 8.55 14.77
CA LYS A 176 33.04 8.19 13.38
C LYS A 176 32.01 8.77 12.41
N TYR A 177 30.77 8.86 12.82
CA TYR A 177 29.69 9.45 12.02
C TYR A 177 29.94 10.93 11.67
N LYS A 178 30.52 11.68 12.62
CA LYS A 178 30.91 13.08 12.39
C LYS A 178 32.03 13.23 11.33
N GLU A 179 32.89 12.24 11.18
CA GLU A 179 33.99 12.24 10.22
C GLU A 179 33.62 11.62 8.88
N ASP A 180 32.97 10.45 8.92
CA ASP A 180 32.69 9.60 7.78
C ASP A 180 31.46 8.71 8.08
N LYS A 181 30.30 9.07 7.52
CA LYS A 181 29.03 8.35 7.73
C LYS A 181 29.10 6.89 7.26
N ALA A 182 29.75 6.64 6.12
CA ALA A 182 29.86 5.29 5.57
C ALA A 182 30.75 4.38 6.44
N ALA A 183 31.86 4.90 6.94
CA ALA A 183 32.72 4.17 7.87
C ALA A 183 32.01 3.95 9.22
N ALA A 184 31.21 4.89 9.68
CA ALA A 184 30.42 4.75 10.90
C ALA A 184 29.36 3.66 10.77
N LEU A 185 28.63 3.61 9.64
CA LEU A 185 27.66 2.55 9.36
C LEU A 185 28.33 1.17 9.36
N ASN A 186 29.47 1.04 8.69
CA ASN A 186 30.21 -0.21 8.68
C ASN A 186 30.64 -0.63 10.10
N LEU A 187 31.14 0.30 10.89
CA LEU A 187 31.53 0.04 12.29
C LEU A 187 30.32 -0.41 13.14
N TYR A 188 29.18 0.24 12.98
CA TYR A 188 27.94 -0.14 13.65
C TYR A 188 27.51 -1.56 13.29
N LEU A 189 27.49 -1.88 11.99
CA LEU A 189 27.13 -3.20 11.50
C LEU A 189 28.14 -4.28 11.93
N ASP A 190 29.43 -3.94 12.04
CA ASP A 190 30.46 -4.86 12.56
C ASP A 190 30.23 -5.21 14.03
N TYR A 191 29.77 -4.26 14.85
CA TYR A 191 29.37 -4.53 16.23
C TYR A 191 28.13 -5.42 16.29
N GLN A 192 27.12 -5.18 15.44
CA GLN A 192 25.94 -6.06 15.35
C GLN A 192 26.32 -7.48 14.90
N ASP A 193 27.17 -7.62 13.89
CA ASP A 193 27.64 -8.92 13.42
C ASP A 193 28.39 -9.71 14.50
N ALA A 194 29.19 -9.01 15.31
CA ALA A 194 29.90 -9.63 16.42
C ALA A 194 28.93 -10.13 17.50
N GLU A 195 27.89 -9.36 17.78
CA GLU A 195 26.83 -9.73 18.73
C GLU A 195 26.06 -10.96 18.23
N ILE A 196 25.59 -10.94 16.96
CA ILE A 196 24.90 -12.06 16.33
C ILE A 196 25.73 -13.33 16.40
N LYS A 197 27.04 -13.26 16.06
CA LYS A 197 27.95 -14.40 16.08
C LYS A 197 28.26 -14.93 17.49
N SER A 198 28.16 -14.08 18.50
CA SER A 198 28.38 -14.47 19.90
C SER A 198 27.15 -15.00 20.61
N ASN A 199 25.96 -14.73 20.06
CA ASN A 199 24.69 -15.15 20.63
C ASN A 199 24.48 -16.66 20.44
N LYS A 200 24.44 -17.39 21.56
CA LYS A 200 24.26 -18.85 21.59
C LYS A 200 22.78 -19.29 21.57
N ASP A 201 21.88 -18.35 21.75
CA ASP A 201 20.44 -18.64 21.89
C ASP A 201 19.72 -18.63 20.53
N ILE A 202 20.38 -18.21 19.46
CA ILE A 202 19.82 -18.21 18.11
C ILE A 202 20.36 -19.38 17.28
N SER A 203 19.50 -19.94 16.39
CA SER A 203 19.95 -20.97 15.47
C SER A 203 20.97 -20.42 14.45
N LYS A 204 21.76 -21.33 13.88
CA LYS A 204 22.76 -20.94 12.86
C LYS A 204 22.09 -20.30 11.64
N GLU A 205 20.96 -20.87 11.20
CA GLU A 205 20.18 -20.38 10.05
C GLU A 205 19.61 -18.99 10.32
N MET A 206 19.14 -18.72 11.53
CA MET A 206 18.65 -17.40 11.93
C MET A 206 19.80 -16.37 11.98
N ALA A 207 20.97 -16.77 12.48
CA ALA A 207 22.15 -15.92 12.46
C ALA A 207 22.57 -15.57 11.03
N GLU A 208 22.55 -16.53 10.11
CA GLU A 208 22.86 -16.31 8.69
C GLU A 208 21.89 -15.29 8.05
N ILE A 209 20.59 -15.37 8.32
CA ILE A 209 19.59 -14.40 7.83
C ILE A 209 19.88 -12.98 8.37
N GLN A 210 20.22 -12.85 9.64
CA GLN A 210 20.52 -11.56 10.24
C GLN A 210 21.81 -10.95 9.67
N LEU A 211 22.87 -11.75 9.49
CA LEU A 211 24.12 -11.32 8.86
C LEU A 211 23.92 -10.92 7.40
N GLU A 212 23.08 -11.65 6.65
CA GLU A 212 22.71 -11.28 5.28
C GLU A 212 22.02 -9.91 5.24
N SER A 213 21.11 -9.65 6.19
CA SER A 213 20.46 -8.33 6.32
C SER A 213 21.47 -7.19 6.48
N ASN A 214 22.48 -7.39 7.36
CA ASN A 214 23.54 -6.41 7.56
C ASN A 214 24.41 -6.24 6.31
N GLU A 215 24.71 -7.33 5.59
CA GLU A 215 25.47 -7.25 4.34
C GLU A 215 24.73 -6.49 3.25
N LEU A 216 23.40 -6.67 3.13
CA LEU A 216 22.59 -5.88 2.21
C LEU A 216 22.63 -4.38 2.57
N LYS A 217 22.58 -4.03 3.86
CA LYS A 217 22.75 -2.64 4.32
C LYS A 217 24.10 -2.05 3.94
N ARG A 218 25.20 -2.84 4.06
CA ARG A 218 26.53 -2.41 3.61
C ARG A 218 26.59 -2.20 2.11
N GLN A 219 26.03 -3.13 1.35
CA GLN A 219 26.13 -3.13 -0.12
C GLN A 219 25.31 -2.01 -0.77
N TYR A 220 24.13 -1.71 -0.23
CA TYR A 220 23.15 -0.85 -0.90
C TYR A 220 22.93 0.51 -0.23
N ASN A 221 23.70 0.87 0.82
CA ASN A 221 23.63 2.21 1.38
C ASN A 221 24.17 3.26 0.41
N GLN A 222 23.77 4.52 0.60
CA GLN A 222 24.28 5.67 -0.14
C GLN A 222 25.11 6.55 0.80
N ASN A 223 26.44 6.47 0.71
CA ASN A 223 27.35 7.27 1.54
C ASN A 223 27.09 7.16 3.06
N GLY A 224 26.77 5.96 3.52
CA GLY A 224 26.44 5.72 4.93
C GLY A 224 25.00 6.03 5.33
N GLU A 225 24.17 6.44 4.39
CA GLU A 225 22.75 6.62 4.61
C GLU A 225 21.97 5.43 4.04
N ILE A 226 21.04 4.90 4.83
CA ILE A 226 20.11 3.85 4.43
C ILE A 226 18.76 4.51 4.30
N SER A 227 18.22 4.59 3.08
CA SER A 227 16.88 5.15 2.90
C SER A 227 15.85 4.32 3.66
N THR A 228 14.79 4.95 4.13
CA THR A 228 13.67 4.30 4.82
C THR A 228 13.11 3.14 3.99
N TYR A 229 12.98 3.32 2.69
CA TYR A 229 12.51 2.28 1.76
C TYR A 229 13.44 1.07 1.68
N LEU A 230 14.74 1.30 1.61
CA LEU A 230 15.74 0.23 1.62
C LEU A 230 15.70 -0.51 2.96
N ASN A 231 15.71 0.22 4.06
CA ASN A 231 15.69 -0.38 5.39
C ASN A 231 14.43 -1.22 5.61
N ASN A 232 13.26 -0.68 5.27
CA ASN A 232 12.00 -1.39 5.38
C ASN A 232 11.99 -2.65 4.51
N SER A 233 12.49 -2.57 3.28
CA SER A 233 12.58 -3.73 2.38
C SER A 233 13.50 -4.81 2.91
N ILE A 234 14.64 -4.44 3.50
CA ILE A 234 15.60 -5.39 4.11
C ILE A 234 15.00 -6.02 5.37
N GLU A 235 14.37 -5.23 6.25
CA GLU A 235 13.74 -5.75 7.47
C GLU A 235 12.57 -6.69 7.16
N LYS A 236 11.75 -6.38 6.16
CA LYS A 236 10.69 -7.28 5.68
C LYS A 236 11.25 -8.55 5.06
N LEU A 237 12.30 -8.45 4.25
CA LEU A 237 12.98 -9.64 3.71
C LEU A 237 13.49 -10.53 4.84
N LYS A 238 14.11 -9.94 5.86
CA LYS A 238 14.59 -10.65 7.06
C LYS A 238 13.42 -11.32 7.80
N SER A 239 12.34 -10.60 8.09
CA SER A 239 11.14 -11.12 8.75
C SER A 239 10.54 -12.29 7.97
N ASN A 240 10.31 -12.12 6.67
CA ASN A 240 9.77 -13.18 5.83
C ASN A 240 10.64 -14.44 5.78
N LYS A 241 11.97 -14.30 5.74
CA LYS A 241 12.91 -15.44 5.81
C LYS A 241 12.84 -16.14 7.17
N ILE A 242 12.72 -15.38 8.27
CA ILE A 242 12.56 -15.93 9.63
C ILE A 242 11.22 -16.67 9.77
N SER A 243 10.11 -16.09 9.29
CA SER A 243 8.79 -16.73 9.31
C SER A 243 8.78 -18.03 8.50
N LEU A 244 9.45 -18.04 7.34
CA LEU A 244 9.61 -19.24 6.54
C LEU A 244 10.47 -20.32 7.24
N LEU A 245 11.56 -19.92 7.91
CA LEU A 245 12.44 -20.81 8.68
C LEU A 245 11.69 -21.45 9.84
N ASN A 246 10.97 -20.64 10.62
CA ASN A 246 10.21 -21.09 11.77
C ASN A 246 8.93 -21.84 11.39
N ASN A 247 8.52 -21.79 10.11
CA ASN A 247 7.25 -22.32 9.61
C ASN A 247 6.04 -21.78 10.41
N GLN A 248 6.09 -20.51 10.78
CA GLN A 248 5.07 -19.82 11.58
C GLN A 248 4.48 -18.64 10.82
N SER A 249 3.16 -18.48 10.93
CA SER A 249 2.45 -17.31 10.46
C SER A 249 2.63 -16.17 11.48
N ASP A 250 2.96 -14.98 11.00
CA ASP A 250 3.15 -13.77 11.85
C ASP A 250 1.91 -13.40 12.67
N GLU A 251 0.71 -13.86 12.27
CA GLU A 251 -0.55 -13.43 12.86
C GLU A 251 -1.08 -14.31 14.00
N ASN A 252 -0.81 -15.61 14.00
CA ASN A 252 -1.53 -16.55 14.85
C ASN A 252 -0.66 -17.63 15.52
N ASP A 253 0.65 -17.55 15.48
CA ASP A 253 1.58 -18.57 16.02
C ASP A 253 1.29 -20.02 15.54
N ARG A 254 0.59 -20.15 14.40
CA ARG A 254 0.26 -21.45 13.81
C ARG A 254 1.21 -21.80 12.65
N PRO A 255 1.37 -23.06 12.32
CA PRO A 255 2.14 -23.46 11.14
C PRO A 255 1.56 -22.88 9.86
N LEU A 256 2.45 -22.49 8.94
CA LEU A 256 2.10 -22.03 7.60
C LEU A 256 1.36 -23.13 6.82
N THR A 257 0.29 -22.76 6.15
CA THR A 257 -0.32 -23.61 5.13
C THR A 257 0.56 -23.70 3.89
N HIS A 258 0.26 -24.61 2.98
CA HIS A 258 1.01 -24.75 1.72
C HIS A 258 0.96 -23.46 0.90
N ASP A 259 -0.22 -22.86 0.78
CA ASP A 259 -0.44 -21.66 -0.03
C ASP A 259 0.27 -20.44 0.59
N GLU A 260 0.21 -20.27 1.92
CA GLU A 260 0.94 -19.20 2.64
C GLU A 260 2.46 -19.35 2.50
N ARG A 261 2.95 -20.61 2.52
CA ARG A 261 4.37 -20.87 2.30
C ARG A 261 4.81 -20.52 0.87
N GLU A 262 4.03 -20.86 -0.15
CA GLU A 262 4.29 -20.46 -1.54
C GLU A 262 4.26 -18.95 -1.72
N GLU A 263 3.28 -18.28 -1.11
CA GLU A 263 3.17 -16.84 -1.13
C GLU A 263 4.39 -16.17 -0.47
N LEU A 264 4.81 -16.67 0.69
CA LEU A 264 5.99 -16.16 1.39
C LEU A 264 7.28 -16.33 0.59
N ILE A 265 7.47 -17.48 -0.08
CA ILE A 265 8.59 -17.70 -0.99
C ILE A 265 8.57 -16.70 -2.16
N ASN A 266 7.41 -16.40 -2.70
CA ASN A 266 7.27 -15.42 -3.77
C ASN A 266 7.52 -13.98 -3.25
N LYS A 267 7.04 -13.62 -2.06
CA LYS A 267 7.33 -12.32 -1.41
C LYS A 267 8.83 -12.14 -1.20
N ILE A 268 9.53 -13.16 -0.71
CA ILE A 268 10.99 -13.14 -0.56
C ILE A 268 11.68 -12.88 -1.91
N ALA A 269 11.28 -13.59 -2.96
CA ALA A 269 11.86 -13.43 -4.30
C ALA A 269 11.64 -12.00 -4.86
N VAL A 270 10.45 -11.42 -4.67
CA VAL A 270 10.14 -10.03 -5.07
C VAL A 270 11.01 -9.05 -4.31
N GLN A 271 11.15 -9.19 -2.98
CA GLN A 271 11.93 -8.30 -2.15
C GLN A 271 13.43 -8.36 -2.47
N GLU A 272 13.97 -9.57 -2.64
CA GLU A 272 15.36 -9.74 -3.09
C GLU A 272 15.62 -9.08 -4.44
N HIS A 273 14.70 -9.26 -5.39
CA HIS A 273 14.81 -8.65 -6.71
C HIS A 273 14.71 -7.12 -6.63
N TYR A 274 13.78 -6.60 -5.84
CA TYR A 274 13.59 -5.17 -5.61
C TYR A 274 14.84 -4.49 -5.04
N ILE A 275 15.49 -5.14 -4.06
CA ILE A 275 16.76 -4.66 -3.48
C ILE A 275 17.87 -4.74 -4.53
N LYS A 276 18.05 -5.89 -5.20
CA LYS A 276 19.15 -6.14 -6.16
C LYS A 276 19.05 -5.28 -7.42
N SER A 277 17.84 -5.00 -7.90
CA SER A 277 17.61 -4.14 -9.08
C SER A 277 17.82 -2.66 -8.79
N GLY A 278 17.90 -2.27 -7.52
CA GLY A 278 17.97 -0.88 -7.11
C GLY A 278 16.64 -0.13 -7.29
N ALA A 279 15.52 -0.83 -7.40
CA ALA A 279 14.20 -0.22 -7.54
C ALA A 279 13.87 0.70 -6.36
N TYR A 280 14.41 0.43 -5.15
CA TYR A 280 14.31 1.33 -3.99
C TYR A 280 14.99 2.69 -4.22
N LEU A 281 16.00 2.78 -5.11
CA LEU A 281 16.68 4.05 -5.41
C LEU A 281 15.77 5.02 -6.17
N THR A 282 14.88 4.51 -6.97
CA THR A 282 13.89 5.32 -7.66
C THR A 282 12.87 5.86 -6.68
N GLN A 283 12.61 5.11 -5.64
CA GLN A 283 11.81 5.53 -4.51
C GLN A 283 12.55 6.56 -3.62
N SER A 284 13.80 6.43 -3.35
CA SER A 284 14.60 7.29 -2.48
C SER A 284 14.95 8.67 -3.09
N LYS A 285 15.09 8.77 -4.42
CA LYS A 285 15.50 10.03 -5.09
C LYS A 285 14.45 11.13 -5.04
N ASN A 286 13.23 10.75 -4.84
CA ASN A 286 12.08 11.67 -4.84
C ASN A 286 11.27 11.34 -3.62
N ASP A 287 11.63 11.42 -2.44
CA ASP A 287 10.96 11.06 -1.16
C ASP A 287 9.51 10.47 -1.23
N ASP A 288 8.94 10.48 -2.44
CA ASP A 288 7.57 10.11 -2.83
C ASP A 288 7.46 9.13 -3.98
N SER A 289 8.27 8.26 -4.09
CA SER A 289 8.67 7.52 -5.27
C SER A 289 7.85 6.27 -5.59
N GLY A 290 6.91 5.91 -4.81
CA GLY A 290 5.84 5.01 -5.20
C GLY A 290 4.78 5.68 -6.06
N VAL A 291 4.97 6.96 -6.36
CA VAL A 291 4.00 7.84 -6.98
C VAL A 291 3.50 7.31 -8.30
N SER A 292 4.36 6.82 -9.20
CA SER A 292 3.87 6.42 -10.52
C SER A 292 2.98 5.18 -10.46
N SER A 293 3.29 4.15 -9.69
CA SER A 293 2.45 2.95 -9.60
C SER A 293 1.18 3.16 -8.76
N GLN A 294 1.28 3.89 -7.65
CA GLN A 294 0.13 4.25 -6.82
C GLN A 294 -0.82 5.19 -7.55
N ILE A 295 -0.29 6.24 -8.20
CA ILE A 295 -1.09 7.16 -9.01
C ILE A 295 -1.78 6.43 -10.14
N ILE A 296 -1.12 5.50 -10.81
CA ILE A 296 -1.74 4.70 -11.86
C ILE A 296 -2.91 3.88 -11.32
N SER A 297 -2.78 3.24 -10.17
CA SER A 297 -3.87 2.50 -9.55
C SER A 297 -5.07 3.40 -9.22
N ILE A 298 -4.80 4.61 -8.72
CA ILE A 298 -5.83 5.61 -8.46
C ILE A 298 -6.49 6.07 -9.77
N PHE A 299 -5.70 6.38 -10.81
CA PHE A 299 -6.24 6.77 -12.12
C PHE A 299 -7.10 5.68 -12.72
N ILE A 300 -6.70 4.41 -12.63
CA ILE A 300 -7.49 3.27 -13.12
C ILE A 300 -8.80 3.13 -12.32
N SER A 301 -8.74 3.26 -11.00
CA SER A 301 -9.92 3.16 -10.14
C SER A 301 -10.94 4.26 -10.45
N PHE A 302 -10.50 5.52 -10.50
CA PHE A 302 -11.37 6.66 -10.79
C PHE A 302 -11.90 6.66 -12.23
N SER A 303 -11.06 6.44 -13.22
CA SER A 303 -11.49 6.39 -14.61
C SER A 303 -12.38 5.18 -14.88
N GLY A 304 -12.08 4.02 -14.29
CA GLY A 304 -12.90 2.82 -14.34
C GLY A 304 -14.29 3.03 -13.73
N PHE A 305 -14.40 3.84 -12.68
CA PHE A 305 -15.68 4.27 -12.11
C PHE A 305 -16.55 4.99 -13.16
N PHE A 306 -16.00 5.99 -13.86
CA PHE A 306 -16.76 6.73 -14.90
C PHE A 306 -17.10 5.86 -16.10
N VAL A 307 -16.19 4.98 -16.53
CA VAL A 307 -16.45 4.03 -17.62
C VAL A 307 -17.55 3.04 -17.21
N SER A 308 -17.56 2.57 -15.97
CA SER A 308 -18.62 1.68 -15.45
C SER A 308 -19.99 2.37 -15.48
N ILE A 309 -20.09 3.61 -14.98
CA ILE A 309 -21.33 4.39 -15.01
C ILE A 309 -21.78 4.62 -16.45
N LEU A 310 -20.87 5.00 -17.34
CA LEU A 310 -21.17 5.17 -18.76
C LEU A 310 -21.79 3.91 -19.35
N MET A 311 -21.16 2.75 -19.12
CA MET A 311 -21.63 1.48 -19.67
C MET A 311 -22.94 1.01 -19.05
N ILE A 312 -23.17 1.26 -17.75
CA ILE A 312 -24.45 1.00 -17.08
C ILE A 312 -25.57 1.82 -17.72
N ILE A 313 -25.36 3.13 -17.94
CA ILE A 313 -26.37 4.00 -18.53
C ILE A 313 -26.69 3.59 -19.99
N LEU A 314 -25.66 3.31 -20.78
CA LEU A 314 -25.80 2.89 -22.16
C LEU A 314 -26.52 1.53 -22.26
N ALA A 315 -26.06 0.53 -21.52
CA ALA A 315 -26.61 -0.81 -21.52
C ALA A 315 -28.02 -0.84 -20.92
N GLY A 316 -28.25 -0.17 -19.80
CA GLY A 316 -29.53 -0.09 -19.12
C GLY A 316 -30.60 0.63 -19.94
N SER A 317 -30.20 1.55 -20.83
CA SER A 317 -31.12 2.24 -21.74
C SER A 317 -31.33 1.53 -23.10
N THR A 318 -30.51 0.54 -23.45
CA THR A 318 -30.41 0.01 -24.81
C THR A 318 -31.72 -0.62 -25.32
N ILE A 319 -32.40 -1.43 -24.51
CA ILE A 319 -33.66 -2.08 -24.89
C ILE A 319 -34.85 -1.35 -24.28
N SER A 320 -34.75 -0.94 -23.03
CA SER A 320 -35.85 -0.28 -22.32
C SER A 320 -36.29 1.03 -22.98
N SER A 321 -35.36 1.84 -23.52
CA SER A 321 -35.71 3.06 -24.23
C SER A 321 -36.44 2.78 -25.58
N GLU A 322 -36.07 1.71 -26.28
CA GLU A 322 -36.71 1.33 -27.52
C GLU A 322 -38.13 0.77 -27.26
N VAL A 323 -38.32 0.12 -26.11
CA VAL A 323 -39.66 -0.30 -25.68
C VAL A 323 -40.52 0.91 -25.33
N SER A 324 -40.02 1.84 -24.54
CA SER A 324 -40.76 3.02 -24.08
C SER A 324 -41.12 4.00 -25.22
N THR A 325 -40.27 4.11 -26.24
CA THR A 325 -40.51 4.95 -27.42
C THR A 325 -41.34 4.21 -28.52
N GLY A 326 -41.59 2.93 -28.34
CA GLY A 326 -42.27 2.10 -29.35
C GLY A 326 -41.41 1.75 -30.57
N SER A 327 -40.18 2.25 -30.65
CA SER A 327 -39.29 2.00 -31.80
C SER A 327 -38.88 0.52 -31.95
N ILE A 328 -39.01 -0.26 -30.89
CA ILE A 328 -38.78 -1.71 -30.92
C ILE A 328 -39.71 -2.43 -31.90
N LYS A 329 -40.94 -1.89 -32.16
CA LYS A 329 -41.87 -2.48 -33.10
C LYS A 329 -41.33 -2.47 -34.54
N SER A 330 -40.68 -1.38 -34.97
CA SER A 330 -40.06 -1.29 -36.29
C SER A 330 -38.85 -2.25 -36.43
N LEU A 331 -38.11 -2.48 -35.36
CA LEU A 331 -37.01 -3.43 -35.31
C LEU A 331 -37.47 -4.89 -35.47
N ILE A 332 -38.61 -5.24 -34.88
CA ILE A 332 -39.15 -6.60 -34.91
C ILE A 332 -39.84 -6.92 -36.26
N ILE A 333 -40.41 -5.92 -36.93
CA ILE A 333 -40.97 -6.05 -38.28
C ILE A 333 -39.85 -6.25 -39.32
N SER A 334 -38.59 -5.88 -38.98
CA SER A 334 -37.47 -6.12 -39.88
C SER A 334 -37.25 -7.61 -40.14
N PRO A 335 -36.72 -8.02 -41.31
CA PRO A 335 -36.56 -9.42 -41.68
C PRO A 335 -35.40 -10.11 -40.94
N LEU A 336 -35.11 -9.66 -39.71
CA LEU A 336 -34.06 -10.20 -38.86
C LEU A 336 -34.65 -10.99 -37.69
N LYS A 337 -34.06 -12.13 -37.38
CA LYS A 337 -34.47 -12.92 -36.22
C LYS A 337 -34.12 -12.20 -34.91
N ARG A 338 -35.00 -12.25 -33.91
CA ARG A 338 -34.83 -11.57 -32.60
C ARG A 338 -33.47 -11.85 -31.93
N HIS A 339 -32.95 -13.08 -32.02
CA HIS A 339 -31.65 -13.44 -31.47
C HIS A 339 -30.50 -12.62 -32.10
N LYS A 340 -30.55 -12.35 -33.41
CA LYS A 340 -29.55 -11.53 -34.11
C LYS A 340 -29.59 -10.07 -33.65
N ILE A 341 -30.78 -9.55 -33.32
CA ILE A 341 -30.92 -8.19 -32.79
C ILE A 341 -30.25 -8.10 -31.40
N TYR A 342 -30.57 -9.07 -30.52
CA TYR A 342 -30.00 -9.10 -29.17
C TYR A 342 -28.47 -9.25 -29.19
N THR A 343 -27.95 -10.18 -29.99
CA THR A 343 -26.50 -10.37 -30.12
C THR A 343 -25.79 -9.17 -30.72
N ALA A 344 -26.40 -8.47 -31.70
CA ALA A 344 -25.83 -7.25 -32.26
C ALA A 344 -25.71 -6.12 -31.21
N LYS A 345 -26.71 -5.99 -30.33
CA LYS A 345 -26.71 -5.01 -29.24
C LYS A 345 -25.63 -5.32 -28.19
N ILE A 346 -25.47 -6.58 -27.80
CA ILE A 346 -24.39 -6.98 -26.89
C ILE A 346 -23.05 -6.71 -27.56
N LEU A 347 -22.85 -7.12 -28.81
CA LEU A 347 -21.60 -6.93 -29.51
C LEU A 347 -21.23 -5.46 -29.65
N SER A 348 -22.20 -4.58 -29.95
CA SER A 348 -21.95 -3.14 -30.05
C SER A 348 -21.58 -2.53 -28.69
N LEU A 349 -22.28 -2.92 -27.61
CA LEU A 349 -21.91 -2.48 -26.25
C LEU A 349 -20.53 -2.96 -25.84
N THR A 350 -20.19 -4.22 -26.10
CA THR A 350 -18.86 -4.78 -25.80
C THR A 350 -17.76 -4.05 -26.57
N THR A 351 -17.96 -3.80 -27.87
CA THR A 351 -17.00 -3.05 -28.68
C THR A 351 -16.84 -1.63 -28.18
N PHE A 352 -17.93 -1.00 -27.77
CA PHE A 352 -17.91 0.36 -27.23
C PHE A 352 -17.22 0.42 -25.86
N ALA A 353 -17.41 -0.60 -25.00
CA ALA A 353 -16.69 -0.73 -23.73
C ALA A 353 -15.18 -0.85 -23.95
N LEU A 354 -14.75 -1.72 -24.87
CA LEU A 354 -13.32 -1.86 -25.23
C LEU A 354 -12.74 -0.55 -25.76
N PHE A 355 -13.49 0.18 -26.60
CA PHE A 355 -13.07 1.49 -27.08
C PHE A 355 -12.92 2.51 -25.93
N SER A 356 -13.84 2.52 -24.97
CA SER A 356 -13.77 3.39 -23.79
C SER A 356 -12.58 3.06 -22.91
N LEU A 357 -12.25 1.77 -22.74
CA LEU A 357 -11.04 1.32 -22.02
C LEU A 357 -9.75 1.73 -22.72
N ILE A 358 -9.70 1.71 -24.05
CA ILE A 358 -8.54 2.21 -24.82
C ILE A 358 -8.38 3.71 -24.60
N ILE A 359 -9.46 4.50 -24.67
CA ILE A 359 -9.40 5.93 -24.37
C ILE A 359 -8.90 6.16 -22.94
N MET A 360 -9.42 5.40 -21.97
CA MET A 360 -8.99 5.45 -20.58
C MET A 360 -7.47 5.20 -20.47
N TYR A 361 -6.96 4.12 -21.07
CA TYR A 361 -5.53 3.82 -21.08
C TYR A 361 -4.69 4.96 -21.66
N ILE A 362 -5.06 5.47 -22.84
CA ILE A 362 -4.35 6.57 -23.49
C ILE A 362 -4.35 7.83 -22.61
N THR A 363 -5.50 8.15 -22.02
CA THR A 363 -5.63 9.31 -21.12
C THR A 363 -4.72 9.18 -19.91
N ILE A 364 -4.67 8.01 -19.26
CA ILE A 364 -3.81 7.74 -18.11
C ILE A 364 -2.35 7.91 -18.48
N ILE A 365 -1.90 7.29 -19.59
CA ILE A 365 -0.49 7.39 -20.04
C ILE A 365 -0.11 8.83 -20.38
N ILE A 366 -0.94 9.56 -21.10
CA ILE A 366 -0.67 10.95 -21.45
C ILE A 366 -0.61 11.83 -20.18
N THR A 367 -1.56 11.67 -19.28
CA THR A 367 -1.59 12.45 -18.02
C THR A 367 -0.37 12.13 -17.15
N ASN A 368 -0.02 10.85 -17.02
CA ASN A 368 1.18 10.45 -16.28
C ASN A 368 2.45 11.05 -16.91
N GLN A 369 2.61 10.93 -18.21
CA GLN A 369 3.77 11.47 -18.91
C GLN A 369 3.86 13.00 -18.84
N ALA A 370 2.72 13.70 -18.88
CA ALA A 370 2.69 15.16 -18.84
C ALA A 370 2.95 15.74 -17.46
N LEU A 371 2.46 15.09 -16.40
CA LEU A 371 2.52 15.61 -15.03
C LEU A 371 3.68 15.02 -14.23
N PHE A 372 4.07 13.78 -14.51
CA PHE A 372 5.02 13.00 -13.69
C PHE A 372 6.25 12.50 -14.49
N SER A 373 6.62 13.19 -15.59
CA SER A 373 7.79 12.82 -16.42
C SER A 373 9.12 12.91 -15.67
N GLU A 374 9.19 13.69 -14.62
CA GLU A 374 10.38 13.87 -13.78
C GLU A 374 10.60 12.67 -12.84
N TYR A 375 9.57 11.87 -12.61
CA TYR A 375 9.62 10.71 -11.72
C TYR A 375 10.07 9.47 -12.50
N THR A 376 10.91 8.66 -11.88
CA THR A 376 11.40 7.43 -12.50
C THR A 376 10.28 6.40 -12.57
N ILE A 377 10.01 5.90 -13.76
CA ILE A 377 9.02 4.85 -13.99
C ILE A 377 9.61 3.51 -13.53
N THR A 378 9.01 2.92 -12.50
CA THR A 378 9.41 1.59 -12.02
C THR A 378 8.62 0.49 -12.74
N PRO A 379 9.28 -0.62 -13.15
CA PRO A 379 8.57 -1.78 -13.64
C PRO A 379 7.78 -2.46 -12.49
N TYR A 380 6.73 -3.19 -12.83
CA TYR A 380 6.10 -4.09 -11.87
C TYR A 380 7.02 -5.31 -11.64
N ILE A 381 7.26 -5.64 -10.38
CA ILE A 381 8.02 -6.83 -9.99
C ILE A 381 7.03 -7.83 -9.40
N GLY A 382 6.92 -9.00 -10.04
CA GLY A 382 6.13 -10.12 -9.55
C GLY A 382 6.99 -11.35 -9.32
N ALA A 383 6.41 -12.40 -8.74
CA ALA A 383 7.07 -13.69 -8.61
C ALA A 383 6.11 -14.86 -8.85
N VAL A 384 6.65 -15.94 -9.37
CA VAL A 384 5.96 -17.22 -9.54
C VAL A 384 6.94 -18.34 -9.17
N ASN A 385 6.53 -19.24 -8.30
CA ASN A 385 7.35 -20.36 -7.83
C ASN A 385 8.74 -19.92 -7.33
N GLY A 386 8.80 -18.85 -6.57
CA GLY A 386 10.04 -18.32 -6.00
C GLY A 386 10.99 -17.65 -7.01
N LYS A 387 10.52 -17.33 -8.21
CA LYS A 387 11.32 -16.62 -9.22
C LYS A 387 10.68 -15.29 -9.55
N ALA A 388 11.40 -14.22 -9.30
CA ALA A 388 10.96 -12.87 -9.65
C ALA A 388 11.01 -12.64 -11.17
N TYR A 389 10.09 -11.80 -11.65
CA TYR A 389 10.04 -11.31 -13.03
C TYR A 389 9.63 -9.84 -13.05
N GLU A 390 10.03 -9.15 -14.10
CA GLU A 390 9.65 -7.74 -14.32
C GLU A 390 8.67 -7.62 -15.48
N LEU A 391 7.67 -6.76 -15.30
CA LEU A 391 6.81 -6.31 -16.38
C LEU A 391 7.05 -4.83 -16.65
N ASN A 392 7.20 -4.50 -17.93
CA ASN A 392 7.29 -3.10 -18.35
C ASN A 392 6.06 -2.32 -17.86
N PHE A 393 6.27 -1.12 -17.35
CA PHE A 393 5.25 -0.23 -16.81
C PHE A 393 4.04 -0.06 -17.75
N TYR A 394 4.27 0.20 -19.03
CA TYR A 394 3.18 0.41 -19.99
C TYR A 394 2.35 -0.87 -20.21
N LEU A 395 3.03 -2.02 -20.27
CA LEU A 395 2.35 -3.30 -20.38
C LEU A 395 1.55 -3.62 -19.11
N HIS A 396 2.14 -3.41 -17.95
CA HIS A 396 1.46 -3.59 -16.66
C HIS A 396 0.20 -2.71 -16.55
N THR A 397 0.32 -1.41 -16.86
CA THR A 397 -0.82 -0.47 -16.86
C THR A 397 -1.91 -0.91 -17.86
N PHE A 398 -1.51 -1.38 -19.05
CA PHE A 398 -2.47 -1.91 -20.04
C PHE A 398 -3.22 -3.13 -19.51
N LEU A 399 -2.52 -4.06 -18.89
CA LEU A 399 -3.13 -5.26 -18.29
C LEU A 399 -4.07 -4.88 -17.14
N LEU A 400 -3.69 -3.95 -16.27
CA LEU A 400 -4.57 -3.45 -15.21
C LEU A 400 -5.86 -2.85 -15.77
N VAL A 401 -5.77 -2.05 -16.83
CA VAL A 401 -6.95 -1.50 -17.53
C VAL A 401 -7.84 -2.61 -18.11
N LEU A 402 -7.25 -3.66 -18.69
CA LEU A 402 -8.02 -4.80 -19.19
C LEU A 402 -8.71 -5.58 -18.07
N ILE A 403 -8.03 -5.79 -16.94
CA ILE A 403 -8.60 -6.45 -15.76
C ILE A 403 -9.76 -5.62 -15.22
N LYS A 404 -9.59 -4.30 -15.08
CA LYS A 404 -10.67 -3.38 -14.72
C LYS A 404 -11.85 -3.45 -15.69
N GLY A 405 -11.57 -3.72 -16.95
CA GLY A 405 -12.57 -3.96 -17.98
C GLY A 405 -13.49 -5.15 -17.66
N ILE A 406 -13.07 -6.13 -16.87
CA ILE A 406 -13.92 -7.24 -16.41
C ILE A 406 -15.07 -6.71 -15.55
N ASP A 407 -14.77 -5.84 -14.59
CA ASP A 407 -15.77 -5.20 -13.73
C ASP A 407 -16.76 -4.39 -14.56
N VAL A 408 -16.24 -3.55 -15.46
CA VAL A 408 -17.07 -2.76 -16.39
C VAL A 408 -18.02 -3.67 -17.19
N PHE A 409 -17.50 -4.80 -17.68
CA PHE A 409 -18.28 -5.76 -18.47
C PHE A 409 -19.38 -6.43 -17.64
N VAL A 410 -19.10 -6.83 -16.41
CA VAL A 410 -20.09 -7.43 -15.49
C VAL A 410 -21.22 -6.47 -15.22
N PHE A 411 -20.94 -5.21 -14.86
CA PHE A 411 -21.98 -4.22 -14.58
C PHE A 411 -22.74 -3.80 -15.85
N MET A 412 -22.08 -3.73 -17.00
CA MET A 412 -22.71 -3.53 -18.31
C MET A 412 -23.72 -4.64 -18.60
N MET A 413 -23.32 -5.91 -18.43
CA MET A 413 -24.23 -7.05 -18.70
C MET A 413 -25.36 -7.13 -17.69
N PHE A 414 -25.14 -6.78 -16.44
CA PHE A 414 -26.18 -6.65 -15.43
C PHE A 414 -27.24 -5.60 -15.83
N ALA A 415 -26.79 -4.41 -16.23
CA ALA A 415 -27.67 -3.34 -16.70
C ALA A 415 -28.44 -3.73 -17.98
N MET A 416 -27.79 -4.43 -18.92
CA MET A 416 -28.40 -4.94 -20.12
C MET A 416 -29.49 -5.98 -19.81
N MET A 417 -29.22 -6.90 -18.90
CA MET A 417 -30.20 -7.88 -18.40
C MET A 417 -31.42 -7.18 -17.81
N LEU A 418 -31.18 -6.22 -16.89
CA LEU A 418 -32.28 -5.44 -16.28
C LEU A 418 -33.06 -4.63 -17.32
N SER A 419 -32.41 -4.09 -18.33
CA SER A 419 -33.08 -3.36 -19.45
C SER A 419 -34.07 -4.24 -20.20
N THR A 420 -33.75 -5.52 -20.39
CA THR A 420 -34.64 -6.48 -21.05
C THR A 420 -35.80 -6.96 -20.16
N VAL A 421 -35.47 -7.21 -18.88
CA VAL A 421 -36.43 -7.77 -17.90
C VAL A 421 -37.44 -6.73 -17.45
N THR A 422 -36.98 -5.54 -17.06
CA THR A 422 -37.87 -4.47 -16.53
C THR A 422 -38.55 -3.67 -17.61
N ARG A 423 -37.94 -3.55 -18.79
CA ARG A 423 -38.41 -2.68 -19.90
C ARG A 423 -38.65 -1.22 -19.49
N ASN A 424 -38.04 -0.81 -18.40
CA ASN A 424 -38.13 0.53 -17.85
C ASN A 424 -36.69 1.07 -17.65
N THR A 425 -36.38 2.20 -18.31
CA THR A 425 -35.05 2.78 -18.31
C THR A 425 -34.64 3.25 -16.92
N SER A 426 -35.54 3.90 -16.19
CA SER A 426 -35.24 4.40 -14.84
C SER A 426 -34.98 3.25 -13.87
N ALA A 427 -35.75 2.17 -13.94
CA ALA A 427 -35.55 1.00 -13.09
C ALA A 427 -34.25 0.27 -13.44
N SER A 428 -33.98 0.01 -14.73
CA SER A 428 -32.76 -0.72 -15.13
C SER A 428 -31.49 0.03 -14.79
N VAL A 429 -31.44 1.33 -15.10
CA VAL A 429 -30.28 2.16 -14.79
C VAL A 429 -30.14 2.40 -13.28
N GLY A 430 -31.24 2.74 -12.59
CA GLY A 430 -31.24 3.01 -11.15
C GLY A 430 -30.82 1.81 -10.32
N ILE A 431 -31.35 0.62 -10.56
CA ILE A 431 -30.98 -0.61 -9.85
C ILE A 431 -29.50 -0.98 -10.15
N SER A 432 -29.06 -0.81 -11.41
CA SER A 432 -27.67 -1.12 -11.78
C SER A 432 -26.68 -0.16 -11.15
N ILE A 433 -26.99 1.13 -11.07
CA ILE A 433 -26.16 2.12 -10.37
C ILE A 433 -26.15 1.84 -8.87
N ALA A 434 -27.30 1.55 -8.25
CA ALA A 434 -27.38 1.19 -6.85
C ALA A 434 -26.56 -0.09 -6.55
N GLY A 435 -26.63 -1.10 -7.43
CA GLY A 435 -25.81 -2.30 -7.35
C GLY A 435 -24.31 -2.01 -7.48
N PHE A 436 -23.93 -1.13 -8.38
CA PHE A 436 -22.53 -0.71 -8.55
C PHE A 436 -21.98 -0.02 -7.30
N PHE A 437 -22.69 0.98 -6.75
CA PHE A 437 -22.27 1.64 -5.51
C PHE A 437 -22.30 0.70 -4.31
N GLY A 438 -23.34 -0.14 -4.20
CA GLY A 438 -23.40 -1.16 -3.17
C GLY A 438 -22.22 -2.14 -3.26
N GLY A 439 -21.83 -2.48 -4.50
CA GLY A 439 -20.66 -3.29 -4.79
C GLY A 439 -19.36 -2.66 -4.31
N LEU A 440 -19.14 -1.38 -4.58
CA LEU A 440 -17.96 -0.64 -4.11
C LEU A 440 -17.86 -0.66 -2.57
N ILE A 441 -18.97 -0.44 -1.87
CA ILE A 441 -19.00 -0.46 -0.41
C ILE A 441 -18.74 -1.86 0.13
N ILE A 442 -19.39 -2.87 -0.44
CA ILE A 442 -19.30 -4.26 0.05
C ILE A 442 -17.95 -4.90 -0.32
N SER A 443 -17.35 -4.53 -1.46
CA SER A 443 -16.05 -5.06 -1.89
C SER A 443 -14.91 -4.57 -1.02
N SER A 444 -15.08 -3.46 -0.29
CA SER A 444 -14.10 -3.11 0.73
C SER A 444 -14.00 -4.29 1.69
N SER A 445 -12.84 -4.91 1.72
CA SER A 445 -12.56 -6.16 2.44
C SER A 445 -12.99 -6.11 3.91
N GLN A 446 -12.89 -4.93 4.52
CA GLN A 446 -13.35 -4.67 5.90
C GLN A 446 -14.87 -4.88 6.06
N MET A 447 -15.68 -4.36 5.12
CA MET A 447 -17.14 -4.48 5.23
C MET A 447 -17.61 -5.94 5.15
N LEU A 448 -17.01 -6.74 4.25
CA LEU A 448 -17.30 -8.17 4.16
C LEU A 448 -16.87 -8.95 5.40
N TYR A 449 -15.81 -8.53 6.07
CA TYR A 449 -15.38 -9.13 7.35
C TYR A 449 -16.37 -8.83 8.47
N PHE A 450 -16.89 -7.61 8.55
CA PHE A 450 -17.88 -7.21 9.56
C PHE A 450 -19.26 -7.84 9.37
N ILE A 451 -19.67 -8.05 8.10
CA ILE A 451 -21.00 -8.60 7.81
C ILE A 451 -21.12 -10.07 8.24
N SER A 452 -20.08 -10.88 8.08
CA SER A 452 -20.10 -12.30 8.48
C SER A 452 -18.73 -12.94 8.48
N LYS A 453 -18.51 -13.94 9.34
CA LYS A 453 -17.30 -14.79 9.41
C LYS A 453 -17.42 -16.11 8.63
N GLY A 454 -18.47 -16.31 7.83
CA GLY A 454 -18.76 -17.59 7.17
C GLY A 454 -18.15 -17.74 5.78
N GLU A 455 -17.86 -18.98 5.36
CA GLU A 455 -17.39 -19.34 4.02
C GLU A 455 -18.35 -18.97 2.87
N TRP A 456 -19.62 -18.73 3.16
CA TRP A 456 -20.62 -18.33 2.17
C TRP A 456 -20.29 -16.96 1.51
N ARG A 457 -19.44 -16.15 2.12
CA ARG A 457 -19.00 -14.84 1.59
C ARG A 457 -18.40 -14.96 0.19
N LYS A 458 -17.74 -16.08 -0.12
CA LYS A 458 -17.17 -16.35 -1.46
C LYS A 458 -18.20 -16.37 -2.57
N PHE A 459 -19.48 -16.58 -2.26
CA PHE A 459 -20.57 -16.56 -3.23
C PHE A 459 -21.23 -15.19 -3.43
N ILE A 460 -20.77 -14.15 -2.72
CA ILE A 460 -21.19 -12.78 -2.96
C ILE A 460 -20.55 -12.29 -4.27
N PRO A 461 -21.32 -11.77 -5.24
CA PRO A 461 -20.76 -11.30 -6.51
C PRO A 461 -19.60 -10.31 -6.33
N PHE A 462 -19.74 -9.39 -5.40
CA PHE A 462 -18.77 -8.33 -5.16
C PHE A 462 -17.44 -8.82 -4.52
N ALA A 463 -17.43 -9.97 -3.85
CA ALA A 463 -16.21 -10.61 -3.37
C ALA A 463 -15.32 -11.17 -4.50
N ASN A 464 -15.89 -11.30 -5.70
CA ASN A 464 -15.25 -11.88 -6.86
C ASN A 464 -14.90 -10.85 -7.95
N LEU A 465 -15.19 -9.56 -7.72
CA LEU A 465 -14.81 -8.43 -8.57
C LEU A 465 -13.50 -7.82 -8.06
N TYR A 466 -13.00 -6.78 -8.75
CA TYR A 466 -11.77 -6.06 -8.40
C TYR A 466 -10.56 -7.00 -8.36
N LEU A 467 -10.32 -7.62 -9.54
CA LEU A 467 -9.32 -8.68 -9.70
C LEU A 467 -7.88 -8.16 -9.79
N GLU A 468 -7.63 -6.84 -9.77
CA GLU A 468 -6.33 -6.23 -9.95
C GLU A 468 -5.30 -6.80 -8.97
N ASP A 469 -5.63 -6.82 -7.68
CA ASP A 469 -4.74 -7.33 -6.62
C ASP A 469 -4.55 -8.86 -6.68
N LYS A 470 -5.52 -9.57 -7.27
CA LYS A 470 -5.39 -11.03 -7.45
C LYS A 470 -4.50 -11.40 -8.64
N PHE A 471 -4.47 -10.56 -9.69
CA PHE A 471 -3.57 -10.74 -10.83
C PHE A 471 -2.16 -10.22 -10.56
N PHE A 472 -2.07 -9.13 -9.79
CA PHE A 472 -0.83 -8.44 -9.48
C PHE A 472 -0.68 -8.20 -7.98
N PRO A 473 -0.50 -9.27 -7.18
CA PRO A 473 -0.52 -9.18 -5.71
C PRO A 473 0.63 -8.37 -5.11
N TYR A 474 1.66 -8.06 -5.90
CA TYR A 474 2.84 -7.30 -5.45
C TYR A 474 2.90 -5.89 -6.03
N SER A 475 1.78 -5.35 -6.54
CA SER A 475 1.73 -4.00 -7.16
C SER A 475 1.93 -2.86 -6.16
N SER A 476 1.61 -3.07 -4.89
CA SER A 476 1.85 -2.14 -3.80
C SER A 476 3.02 -2.62 -2.94
N LEU A 477 4.24 -2.28 -3.33
CA LEU A 477 5.41 -2.49 -2.46
C LEU A 477 5.45 -1.51 -1.28
N THR A 478 4.61 -0.51 -1.28
CA THR A 478 4.39 0.42 -0.17
C THR A 478 3.32 -0.14 0.76
N GLU A 479 3.69 -1.16 1.52
CA GLU A 479 2.83 -1.84 2.49
C GLU A 479 2.43 -1.00 3.72
N GLU A 480 2.77 0.27 3.79
CA GLU A 480 2.29 1.12 4.89
C GLU A 480 0.76 1.30 4.87
N MET A 481 0.14 1.26 3.69
CA MET A 481 -1.32 1.17 3.58
C MET A 481 -1.85 -0.28 3.52
N SER A 482 -1.03 -1.27 3.16
CA SER A 482 -1.46 -2.66 3.04
C SER A 482 -1.46 -3.41 4.37
N GLY A 483 -0.66 -3.01 5.36
CA GLY A 483 -0.65 -3.66 6.69
C GLY A 483 -2.01 -3.71 7.39
N TYR A 484 -2.95 -2.89 6.96
CA TYR A 484 -4.35 -2.95 7.40
C TYR A 484 -5.24 -3.82 6.48
N TYR A 485 -4.80 -4.09 5.24
CA TYR A 485 -5.56 -4.83 4.22
C TYR A 485 -5.08 -6.26 4.00
N ASP A 486 -3.83 -6.59 4.35
CA ASP A 486 -3.26 -7.93 4.17
C ASP A 486 -3.94 -9.01 5.01
N ASN A 487 -4.58 -8.62 6.12
CA ASN A 487 -5.21 -9.56 7.06
C ASN A 487 -6.68 -9.88 6.76
N VAL A 488 -7.30 -9.17 5.85
CA VAL A 488 -8.67 -9.50 5.41
C VAL A 488 -8.65 -10.46 4.23
N GLY A 489 -7.69 -11.35 4.22
CA GLY A 489 -7.35 -12.41 3.30
C GLY A 489 -8.26 -12.50 2.08
N GLN A 490 -7.72 -12.62 0.91
CA GLN A 490 -8.49 -12.82 -0.33
C GLN A 490 -9.54 -13.91 -0.08
N ILE A 491 -10.79 -13.50 0.19
CA ILE A 491 -11.92 -14.41 0.50
C ILE A 491 -12.06 -15.48 -0.58
N THR A 492 -11.56 -15.17 -1.79
CA THR A 492 -11.63 -16.05 -2.95
C THR A 492 -10.32 -16.05 -3.73
N SER A 493 -9.90 -17.23 -4.19
CA SER A 493 -8.77 -17.36 -5.11
C SER A 493 -9.12 -16.75 -6.49
N LEU A 494 -8.08 -16.39 -7.26
CA LEU A 494 -8.23 -15.87 -8.63
C LEU A 494 -9.02 -16.85 -9.50
N ASN A 495 -8.69 -18.15 -9.46
CA ASN A 495 -9.37 -19.17 -10.26
C ASN A 495 -10.86 -19.28 -9.91
N PHE A 496 -11.18 -19.27 -8.60
CA PHE A 496 -12.58 -19.28 -8.16
C PHE A 496 -13.32 -18.06 -8.68
N SER A 497 -12.75 -16.85 -8.53
CA SER A 497 -13.38 -15.60 -8.97
C SER A 497 -13.60 -15.58 -10.48
N LEU A 498 -12.65 -16.04 -11.29
CA LEU A 498 -12.82 -16.11 -12.75
C LEU A 498 -13.93 -17.06 -13.16
N ILE A 499 -13.99 -18.26 -12.55
CA ILE A 499 -15.07 -19.22 -12.82
C ILE A 499 -16.42 -18.63 -12.38
N TYR A 500 -16.48 -18.04 -11.20
CA TYR A 500 -17.69 -17.41 -10.68
C TYR A 500 -18.21 -16.31 -11.61
N ILE A 501 -17.34 -15.39 -12.05
CA ILE A 501 -17.70 -14.31 -12.98
C ILE A 501 -18.19 -14.89 -14.32
N ALA A 502 -17.51 -15.91 -14.85
CA ALA A 502 -17.93 -16.54 -16.09
C ALA A 502 -19.35 -17.13 -15.98
N VAL A 503 -19.65 -17.86 -14.90
CA VAL A 503 -20.99 -18.41 -14.64
C VAL A 503 -22.02 -17.28 -14.48
N LEU A 504 -21.68 -16.22 -13.71
CA LEU A 504 -22.56 -15.07 -13.50
C LEU A 504 -22.91 -14.37 -14.83
N LEU A 505 -21.92 -14.15 -15.70
CA LEU A 505 -22.10 -13.55 -17.02
C LEU A 505 -23.01 -14.42 -17.91
N VAL A 506 -22.79 -15.74 -17.92
CA VAL A 506 -23.66 -16.67 -18.67
C VAL A 506 -25.10 -16.58 -18.18
N CYS A 507 -25.32 -16.56 -16.86
CA CYS A 507 -26.66 -16.41 -16.29
C CYS A 507 -27.31 -15.09 -16.68
N MET A 508 -26.56 -13.97 -16.63
CA MET A 508 -27.08 -12.64 -17.03
C MET A 508 -27.46 -12.58 -18.52
N VAL A 509 -26.53 -13.07 -19.38
CA VAL A 509 -26.79 -13.11 -20.84
C VAL A 509 -28.00 -13.98 -21.16
N TYR A 510 -28.07 -15.17 -20.55
CA TYR A 510 -29.19 -16.10 -20.79
C TYR A 510 -30.52 -15.53 -20.30
N THR A 511 -30.57 -14.95 -19.10
CA THR A 511 -31.80 -14.34 -18.57
C THR A 511 -32.28 -13.18 -19.46
N GLY A 512 -31.38 -12.32 -19.89
CA GLY A 512 -31.67 -11.22 -20.81
C GLY A 512 -32.17 -11.74 -22.18
N TYR A 513 -31.50 -12.76 -22.72
CA TYR A 513 -31.84 -13.39 -23.98
C TYR A 513 -33.25 -14.02 -23.95
N GLU A 514 -33.53 -14.84 -22.95
CA GLU A 514 -34.85 -15.46 -22.74
C GLU A 514 -35.97 -14.40 -22.64
N SER A 515 -35.73 -13.37 -21.81
CA SER A 515 -36.68 -12.26 -21.63
C SER A 515 -36.94 -11.49 -22.94
N PHE A 516 -35.90 -11.32 -23.78
CA PHE A 516 -36.03 -10.62 -25.05
C PHE A 516 -36.78 -11.43 -26.13
N ILE A 517 -36.53 -12.75 -26.17
CA ILE A 517 -37.11 -13.62 -27.23
C ILE A 517 -38.51 -14.07 -26.91
N LYS A 518 -38.75 -14.56 -25.67
CA LYS A 518 -40.01 -15.25 -25.31
C LYS A 518 -41.12 -14.30 -24.88
N ARG A 519 -40.83 -13.12 -24.42
CA ARG A 519 -41.87 -12.17 -23.99
C ARG A 519 -42.50 -11.47 -25.18
N ASP A 520 -43.81 -11.45 -25.19
CA ASP A 520 -44.56 -10.67 -26.15
C ASP A 520 -44.33 -9.16 -25.96
N ILE A 521 -44.16 -8.48 -27.07
CA ILE A 521 -43.99 -7.04 -27.10
C ILE A 521 -45.35 -6.47 -27.50
N LYS A 522 -46.12 -6.09 -26.46
CA LYS A 522 -47.41 -5.46 -26.66
C LYS A 522 -47.27 -4.04 -27.22
#